data_c1a655b4582b1a44cd2b55e4806628cd
#
_entry.id   c1a655b4582b1a44cd2b55e4806628cd
#
_cell.length_a   1.000
_cell.length_b   1.000
_cell.length_c   1.000
_cell.angle_alpha   90.00
_cell.angle_beta   90.00
_cell.angle_gamma   90.00
#
_symmetry.space_group_name_H-M   'P 1'
#
loop_
_entity.id
_entity.type
_entity.pdbx_description
1 polymer ?
#
loop_
_entity_poly.entity_id
_entity_poly.type
_entity_poly.pdbx_seq_one_letter_code
_entity_poly.pdbx_strand_id
1 'polypeptide(L)' 'MAKFPIGSTVKYSGSNNALRLHFGTGMKVVDVIPDRTPVGNGEINVSGQNLYRLQAPSGVIFNFLEDELSLQDVQ' A
#
# COMPACT_ATOMS: atom_id res chain seq x y z
N MET A 1 14.04 -4.99 2.59
CA MET A 1 13.98 -3.69 1.91
C MET A 1 12.61 -3.47 1.33
N ALA A 2 12.07 -2.29 1.51
CA ALA A 2 10.76 -1.98 0.96
C ALA A 2 10.85 -1.81 -0.55
N LYS A 3 9.90 -2.42 -1.26
CA LYS A 3 9.84 -2.30 -2.71
C LYS A 3 9.39 -0.90 -3.15
N PHE A 4 8.55 -0.27 -2.33
CA PHE A 4 8.03 1.07 -2.62
C PHE A 4 8.43 2.00 -1.49
N PRO A 5 9.33 2.94 -1.72
CA PRO A 5 9.73 3.87 -0.66
C PRO A 5 8.63 4.87 -0.34
N ILE A 6 8.69 5.45 0.86
CA ILE A 6 7.77 6.51 1.27
C ILE A 6 7.87 7.66 0.28
N GLY A 7 6.73 8.17 -0.14
CA GLY A 7 6.64 9.22 -1.15
C GLY A 7 6.38 8.71 -2.56
N SER A 8 6.51 7.39 -2.78
CA SER A 8 6.21 6.79 -4.08
C SER A 8 4.71 6.86 -4.37
N THR A 9 4.37 6.89 -5.64
CA THR A 9 2.98 6.77 -6.08
C THR A 9 2.77 5.35 -6.58
N VAL A 10 1.78 4.67 -6.00
CA VAL A 10 1.47 3.27 -6.32
C VAL A 10 -0.02 3.14 -6.63
N LYS A 11 -0.38 2.01 -7.21
CA LYS A 11 -1.79 1.69 -7.49
C LYS A 11 -2.06 0.25 -7.10
N TYR A 12 -3.33 -0.05 -6.84
CA TYR A 12 -3.74 -1.42 -6.59
C TYR A 12 -3.69 -2.21 -7.91
N SER A 13 -3.00 -3.31 -7.92
CA SER A 13 -2.85 -4.17 -9.10
C SER A 13 -3.26 -5.62 -8.83
N GLY A 14 -3.97 -5.85 -7.72
CA GLY A 14 -4.46 -7.18 -7.39
C GLY A 14 -5.61 -7.61 -8.28
N SER A 15 -6.13 -8.80 -8.01
CA SER A 15 -7.17 -9.43 -8.86
C SER A 15 -8.60 -9.03 -8.50
N ASN A 16 -8.80 -8.26 -7.45
CA ASN A 16 -10.15 -7.86 -7.03
C ASN A 16 -10.60 -6.67 -7.89
N ASN A 17 -11.59 -6.91 -8.78
CA ASN A 17 -12.07 -5.89 -9.71
C ASN A 17 -12.66 -4.67 -9.01
N ALA A 18 -13.37 -4.86 -7.91
CA ALA A 18 -13.95 -3.74 -7.17
C ALA A 18 -12.86 -2.84 -6.60
N LEU A 19 -11.80 -3.43 -6.05
CA LEU A 19 -10.67 -2.65 -5.54
C LEU A 19 -9.91 -1.96 -6.67
N ARG A 20 -9.80 -2.59 -7.83
CA ARG A 20 -9.15 -1.95 -8.98
C ARG A 20 -9.89 -0.71 -9.44
N LEU A 21 -11.22 -0.74 -9.39
CA LEU A 21 -12.02 0.42 -9.75
C LEU A 21 -11.81 1.59 -8.80
N HIS A 22 -11.68 1.29 -7.50
CA HIS A 22 -11.53 2.33 -6.48
C HIS A 22 -10.08 2.76 -6.29
N PHE A 23 -9.13 1.84 -6.39
CA PHE A 23 -7.74 2.08 -6.01
C PHE A 23 -6.77 1.86 -7.17
N GLY A 24 -7.28 1.82 -8.39
CA GLY A 24 -6.44 1.72 -9.58
C GLY A 24 -5.76 3.03 -9.96
N THR A 25 -6.03 4.11 -9.23
CA THR A 25 -5.39 5.40 -9.42
C THR A 25 -4.28 5.58 -8.38
N GLY A 26 -3.38 6.53 -8.65
CA GLY A 26 -2.23 6.75 -7.80
C GLY A 26 -2.57 7.07 -6.37
N MET A 27 -1.94 6.36 -5.45
CA MET A 27 -1.97 6.64 -4.02
C MET A 27 -0.55 6.81 -3.53
N LYS A 28 -0.36 7.67 -2.55
CA LYS A 28 0.97 7.98 -2.05
C LYS A 28 1.32 7.07 -0.88
N VAL A 29 2.51 6.49 -0.92
CA VAL A 29 3.02 5.71 0.21
C VAL A 29 3.41 6.69 1.32
N VAL A 30 2.72 6.60 2.45
CA VAL A 30 2.99 7.46 3.60
C VAL A 30 3.68 6.72 4.74
N ASP A 31 3.62 5.39 4.74
CA ASP A 31 4.33 4.60 5.73
C ASP A 31 4.56 3.19 5.20
N VAL A 32 5.57 2.53 5.72
CA VAL A 32 5.90 1.14 5.40
C VAL A 32 6.00 0.39 6.71
N ILE A 33 5.29 -0.72 6.82
CA ILE A 33 5.28 -1.56 8.01
C ILE A 33 5.84 -2.92 7.62
N PRO A 34 7.13 -3.17 7.90
CA PRO A 34 7.75 -4.46 7.55
C PRO A 34 7.09 -5.63 8.25
N ASP A 35 7.32 -6.83 7.72
CA ASP A 35 6.85 -8.06 8.34
C ASP A 35 7.34 -8.12 9.80
N ARG A 36 6.48 -8.61 10.68
CA ARG A 36 6.74 -8.77 12.11
C ARG A 36 6.98 -7.45 12.85
N THR A 37 6.42 -6.38 12.32
CA THR A 37 6.50 -5.05 12.92
C THR A 37 5.12 -4.63 13.39
N PRO A 38 5.00 -3.92 14.52
CA PRO A 38 3.69 -3.45 14.99
C PRO A 38 3.00 -2.55 13.98
N VAL A 39 1.72 -2.84 13.72
CA VAL A 39 0.88 -2.02 12.82
C VAL A 39 0.23 -0.88 13.60
N GLY A 40 0.00 -1.08 14.88
CA GLY A 40 -0.78 -0.23 15.76
C GLY A 40 -1.93 -1.04 16.33
N ASN A 41 -2.67 -0.47 17.25
CA ASN A 41 -3.83 -1.14 17.87
C ASN A 41 -3.51 -2.52 18.48
N GLY A 42 -2.27 -2.74 18.86
CA GLY A 42 -1.85 -4.01 19.44
C GLY A 42 -1.64 -5.13 18.43
N GLU A 43 -1.71 -4.84 17.17
CA GLU A 43 -1.53 -5.83 16.10
C GLU A 43 -0.13 -5.76 15.51
N ILE A 44 0.31 -6.88 14.96
CA ILE A 44 1.61 -7.02 14.30
C ILE A 44 1.38 -7.50 12.88
N ASN A 45 2.15 -6.96 11.94
CA ASN A 45 2.12 -7.42 10.56
C ASN A 45 2.77 -8.80 10.48
N VAL A 46 1.96 -9.84 10.20
CA VAL A 46 2.43 -11.22 10.10
C VAL A 46 2.22 -11.80 8.71
N SER A 47 2.11 -10.93 7.72
CA SER A 47 1.80 -11.36 6.34
C SER A 47 2.98 -11.96 5.60
N GLY A 48 4.18 -11.84 6.13
CA GLY A 48 5.39 -12.29 5.44
C GLY A 48 5.91 -11.28 4.40
N GLN A 49 5.29 -10.11 4.32
CA GLN A 49 5.70 -9.08 3.36
C GLN A 49 5.46 -7.70 3.97
N ASN A 50 5.95 -6.65 3.31
CA ASN A 50 5.72 -5.30 3.77
C ASN A 50 4.25 -4.91 3.59
N LEU A 51 3.71 -4.22 4.59
CA LEU A 51 2.39 -3.61 4.53
C LEU A 51 2.59 -2.12 4.29
N TYR A 52 1.86 -1.57 3.33
CA TYR A 52 2.00 -0.17 2.96
C TYR A 52 0.78 0.61 3.42
N ARG A 53 1.02 1.74 4.07
CA ARG A 53 -0.02 2.67 4.42
C ARG A 53 -0.05 3.73 3.33
N LEU A 54 -1.19 3.83 2.64
CA LEU A 54 -1.33 4.65 1.44
C LEU A 54 -2.38 5.73 1.67
N GLN A 55 -2.10 6.91 1.14
CA GLN A 55 -3.05 8.01 1.18
C GLN A 55 -3.62 8.25 -0.20
N ALA A 56 -4.95 8.12 -0.32
CA ALA A 56 -5.67 8.42 -1.54
C ALA A 56 -5.75 9.94 -1.76
N PRO A 57 -6.05 10.41 -2.98
CA PRO A 57 -6.21 11.84 -3.22
C PRO A 57 -7.26 12.50 -2.33
N SER A 58 -8.25 11.74 -1.86
CA SER A 58 -9.26 12.25 -0.93
C SER A 58 -8.73 12.49 0.48
N GLY A 59 -7.52 12.01 0.79
CA GLY A 59 -6.94 12.11 2.11
C GLY A 59 -7.15 10.88 2.98
N VAL A 60 -7.97 9.94 2.54
CA VAL A 60 -8.26 8.72 3.31
C VAL A 60 -7.05 7.78 3.24
N ILE A 61 -6.75 7.11 4.36
CA ILE A 61 -5.62 6.19 4.46
C ILE A 61 -6.10 4.75 4.29
N PHE A 62 -5.41 3.99 3.46
CA PHE A 62 -5.68 2.58 3.22
C PHE A 62 -4.40 1.78 3.42
N ASN A 63 -4.55 0.49 3.79
CA ASN A 63 -3.43 -0.43 3.96
C ASN A 63 -3.52 -1.53 2.91
N PHE A 64 -2.42 -1.78 2.21
CA PHE A 64 -2.32 -2.86 1.23
C PHE A 64 -0.98 -3.56 1.37
N LEU A 65 -0.98 -4.85 1.04
CA LEU A 65 0.23 -5.66 1.05
C LEU A 65 1.04 -5.41 -0.22
N GLU A 66 2.33 -5.68 -0.13
CA GLU A 66 3.27 -5.39 -1.22
C GLU A 66 2.90 -6.05 -2.53
N ASP A 67 2.42 -7.31 -2.49
CA ASP A 67 2.10 -8.04 -3.71
C ASP A 67 0.80 -7.55 -4.38
N GLU A 68 0.04 -6.70 -3.71
CA GLU A 68 -1.18 -6.13 -4.25
C GLU A 68 -0.95 -4.82 -4.97
N LEU A 69 0.27 -4.30 -4.94
CA LEU A 69 0.59 -2.97 -5.42
C LEU A 69 1.60 -3.00 -6.56
N SER A 70 1.57 -1.98 -7.39
CA SER A 70 2.61 -1.72 -8.37
C SER A 70 2.85 -0.23 -8.47
N LEU A 71 4.06 0.15 -8.93
CA LEU A 71 4.35 1.55 -9.17
C LEU A 71 3.46 2.08 -10.28
N GLN A 72 2.96 3.29 -10.09
CA GLN A 72 2.26 3.97 -11.16
C GLN A 72 3.26 4.61 -12.09
N ASP A 73 3.16 4.28 -13.38
CA ASP A 73 4.01 4.93 -14.36
C ASP A 73 3.63 6.39 -14.49
N VAL A 74 4.63 7.22 -14.37
CA VAL A 74 4.47 8.67 -14.58
C VAL A 74 5.17 8.99 -15.88
N GLN A 75 4.40 9.20 -16.90
CA GLN A 75 4.93 9.52 -18.23
C GLN A 75 4.78 11.01 -18.51
#